data_6e5b33f8a37bc0235222668d1076e343
#
_entry.id   6e5b33f8a37bc0235222668d1076e343
#
_cell.length_a   1.000
_cell.length_b   1.000
_cell.length_c   1.000
_cell.angle_alpha   90.00
_cell.angle_beta   90.00
_cell.angle_gamma   90.00
#
_symmetry.space_group_name_H-M   'P 1'
#
loop_
_entity.id
_entity.type
_entity.pdbx_description
1 polymer ?
#
loop_
_entity_poly.entity_id
_entity_poly.type
_entity_poly.pdbx_seq_one_letter_code
_entity_poly.pdbx_strand_id
1 'polypeptide(L)'
;MHPKALLDAATELVRRVLLLDHPADTVVSRFFREHRALGPRERATLAETAYAVLRRKPLYEHLARAGSGSRERRLAILGFHGPRDFLKSALTEQEKNWLDQCDAINPADLMERHRHNLPEWLVQPLKDQLGDEFWPLAESMAQNAPLDLRVNVLKEKRAEVQKELARAAIKSVATPYSPWGLRIEGKPALTKLDAFTRGAIEVQDEGSQLLALLLDAKRGEMVVDFCAGAGGKTLAIGATMRSTGRLYAFDVSAHRLDALKPRLARSGLSNVHPVAIAHERDE
;
A
#
# COMPACT_ATOMS: atom_id res chain seq x y z
N MET A 1 12.00 17.07 13.99
CA MET A 1 10.97 17.40 15.03
C MET A 1 11.39 16.81 16.37
N HIS A 2 11.00 17.46 17.49
CA HIS A 2 11.26 16.94 18.84
C HIS A 2 10.48 15.60 19.05
N PRO A 3 11.07 14.58 19.73
CA PRO A 3 10.44 13.26 19.90
C PRO A 3 9.02 13.31 20.45
N LYS A 4 8.79 14.10 21.51
CA LYS A 4 7.46 14.26 22.11
C LYS A 4 6.43 14.81 21.09
N ALA A 5 6.80 15.86 20.35
CA ALA A 5 5.88 16.44 19.36
C ALA A 5 5.57 15.46 18.20
N LEU A 6 6.53 14.61 17.80
CA LEU A 6 6.30 13.59 16.79
C LEU A 6 5.37 12.49 17.31
N LEU A 7 5.53 12.07 18.57
CA LEU A 7 4.64 11.10 19.19
C LEU A 7 3.22 11.66 19.39
N ASP A 8 3.10 12.94 19.77
CA ASP A 8 1.78 13.59 19.89
C ASP A 8 1.08 13.68 18.52
N ALA A 9 1.82 14.01 17.44
CA ALA A 9 1.29 13.97 16.08
C ALA A 9 0.92 12.55 15.63
N ALA A 10 1.70 11.54 16.00
CA ALA A 10 1.37 10.12 15.74
C ALA A 10 0.09 9.72 16.47
N THR A 11 -0.06 10.11 17.73
CA THR A 11 -1.25 9.85 18.54
C THR A 11 -2.51 10.44 17.90
N GLU A 12 -2.44 11.69 17.43
CA GLU A 12 -3.55 12.34 16.74
C GLU A 12 -3.88 11.68 15.41
N LEU A 13 -2.87 11.32 14.60
CA LEU A 13 -3.08 10.60 13.35
C LEU A 13 -3.70 9.22 13.58
N VAL A 14 -3.22 8.47 14.57
CA VAL A 14 -3.79 7.16 14.98
C VAL A 14 -5.25 7.34 15.40
N ARG A 15 -5.57 8.36 16.19
CA ARG A 15 -6.95 8.67 16.56
C ARG A 15 -7.84 8.84 15.34
N ARG A 16 -7.39 9.61 14.33
CA ARG A 16 -8.17 9.89 13.12
C ARG A 16 -8.36 8.65 12.25
N VAL A 17 -7.32 7.84 12.03
CA VAL A 17 -7.43 6.64 11.19
C VAL A 17 -8.28 5.54 11.83
N LEU A 18 -8.36 5.50 13.16
CA LEU A 18 -9.17 4.53 13.90
C LEU A 18 -10.66 4.85 13.93
N LEU A 19 -11.08 6.04 13.49
CA LEU A 19 -12.51 6.36 13.28
C LEU A 19 -13.10 5.52 12.14
N LEU A 20 -12.27 5.11 11.15
CA LEU A 20 -12.64 4.31 9.98
C LEU A 20 -13.73 4.95 9.10
N ASP A 21 -13.96 6.26 9.23
CA ASP A 21 -14.95 7.03 8.45
C ASP A 21 -14.52 7.23 6.99
N HIS A 22 -13.22 7.14 6.74
CA HIS A 22 -12.59 7.28 5.42
C HIS A 22 -11.44 6.29 5.25
N PRO A 23 -11.06 5.95 4.01
CA PRO A 23 -9.85 5.18 3.73
C PRO A 23 -8.62 5.81 4.41
N ALA A 24 -7.76 4.98 5.00
CA ALA A 24 -6.63 5.44 5.81
C ALA A 24 -5.65 6.34 5.02
N ASP A 25 -5.42 6.06 3.73
CA ASP A 25 -4.60 6.86 2.83
C ASP A 25 -5.16 8.28 2.65
N THR A 26 -6.48 8.42 2.56
CA THR A 26 -7.18 9.69 2.49
C THR A 26 -7.01 10.49 3.77
N VAL A 27 -7.15 9.83 4.94
CA VAL A 27 -6.97 10.46 6.27
C VAL A 27 -5.52 10.92 6.44
N VAL A 28 -4.54 10.06 6.14
CA VAL A 28 -3.10 10.38 6.20
C VAL A 28 -2.75 11.55 5.27
N SER A 29 -3.25 11.53 4.04
CA SER A 29 -3.01 12.60 3.06
C SER A 29 -3.62 13.93 3.50
N ARG A 30 -4.82 13.91 4.11
CA ARG A 30 -5.46 15.10 4.69
C ARG A 30 -4.64 15.65 5.85
N PHE A 31 -4.24 14.78 6.76
CA PHE A 31 -3.41 15.14 7.90
C PHE A 31 -2.12 15.86 7.47
N PHE A 32 -1.42 15.36 6.44
CA PHE A 32 -0.19 16.00 5.94
C PHE A 32 -0.43 17.33 5.22
N ARG A 33 -1.60 17.55 4.64
CA ARG A 33 -1.98 18.87 4.09
C ARG A 33 -2.23 19.90 5.19
N GLU A 34 -2.77 19.48 6.32
CA GLU A 34 -3.00 20.31 7.50
C GLU A 34 -1.67 20.62 8.23
N HIS A 35 -0.73 19.68 8.24
CA HIS A 35 0.55 19.79 8.94
C HIS A 35 1.72 19.99 7.97
N ARG A 36 1.71 21.13 7.28
CA ARG A 36 2.70 21.43 6.20
C ARG A 36 4.16 21.51 6.68
N ALA A 37 4.39 21.81 7.95
CA ALA A 37 5.72 21.90 8.54
C ALA A 37 6.43 20.54 8.72
N LEU A 38 5.70 19.40 8.57
CA LEU A 38 6.27 18.06 8.64
C LEU A 38 7.19 17.80 7.45
N GLY A 39 8.45 17.47 7.74
CA GLY A 39 9.41 17.03 6.74
C GLY A 39 9.15 15.61 6.21
N PRO A 40 9.83 15.20 5.13
CA PRO A 40 9.61 13.87 4.53
C PRO A 40 9.83 12.69 5.48
N ARG A 41 10.85 12.78 6.35
CA ARG A 41 11.15 11.72 7.34
C ARG A 41 10.06 11.61 8.38
N GLU A 42 9.56 12.71 8.91
CA GLU A 42 8.49 12.74 9.89
C GLU A 42 7.19 12.20 9.29
N ARG A 43 6.85 12.61 8.07
CA ARG A 43 5.68 12.08 7.34
C ARG A 43 5.77 10.57 7.14
N ALA A 44 6.95 10.05 6.79
CA ALA A 44 7.16 8.61 6.64
C ALA A 44 6.95 7.88 7.98
N THR A 45 7.56 8.36 9.07
CA THR A 45 7.37 7.79 10.42
C THR A 45 5.90 7.79 10.84
N LEU A 46 5.20 8.91 10.67
CA LEU A 46 3.79 9.03 11.04
C LEU A 46 2.90 8.11 10.22
N ALA A 47 3.08 8.04 8.91
CA ALA A 47 2.31 7.16 8.04
C ALA A 47 2.54 5.68 8.41
N GLU A 48 3.80 5.26 8.54
CA GLU A 48 4.13 3.87 8.90
C GLU A 48 3.62 3.50 10.30
N THR A 49 3.66 4.43 11.27
CA THR A 49 3.07 4.23 12.60
C THR A 49 1.57 3.97 12.50
N ALA A 50 0.83 4.81 11.76
CA ALA A 50 -0.60 4.63 11.57
C ALA A 50 -0.94 3.30 10.89
N TYR A 51 -0.22 2.95 9.83
CA TYR A 51 -0.43 1.68 9.12
C TYR A 51 0.00 0.46 9.96
N ALA A 52 1.05 0.55 10.79
CA ALA A 52 1.44 -0.51 11.71
C ALA A 52 0.33 -0.78 12.74
N VAL A 53 -0.28 0.28 13.28
CA VAL A 53 -1.43 0.16 14.19
C VAL A 53 -2.61 -0.51 13.51
N LEU A 54 -2.95 -0.14 12.29
CA LEU A 54 -4.06 -0.75 11.55
C LEU A 54 -3.81 -2.24 11.25
N ARG A 55 -2.61 -2.59 10.78
CA ARG A 55 -2.24 -3.98 10.45
C ARG A 55 -2.22 -4.91 11.66
N ARG A 56 -1.85 -4.39 12.83
CA ARG A 56 -1.70 -5.18 14.07
C ARG A 56 -2.68 -4.75 15.15
N LYS A 57 -3.81 -4.20 14.76
CA LYS A 57 -4.81 -3.64 15.67
C LYS A 57 -5.22 -4.61 16.79
N PRO A 58 -5.58 -5.89 16.53
CA PRO A 58 -5.95 -6.83 17.59
C PRO A 58 -4.84 -7.05 18.61
N LEU A 59 -3.60 -7.19 18.17
CA LEU A 59 -2.43 -7.35 19.04
C LEU A 59 -2.19 -6.09 19.89
N TYR A 60 -2.12 -4.93 19.21
CA TYR A 60 -1.80 -3.69 19.92
C TYR A 60 -2.91 -3.26 20.88
N GLU A 61 -4.18 -3.51 20.57
CA GLU A 61 -5.28 -3.30 21.52
C GLU A 61 -5.19 -4.22 22.74
N HIS A 62 -4.73 -5.45 22.56
CA HIS A 62 -4.50 -6.36 23.69
C HIS A 62 -3.37 -5.85 24.58
N LEU A 63 -2.19 -5.56 24.02
CA LEU A 63 -1.04 -5.05 24.76
C LEU A 63 -1.29 -3.69 25.41
N ALA A 64 -2.04 -2.83 24.77
CA ALA A 64 -2.37 -1.51 25.28
C ALA A 64 -3.19 -1.54 26.58
N ARG A 65 -3.84 -2.64 26.93
CA ARG A 65 -4.66 -2.74 28.16
C ARG A 65 -3.86 -2.53 29.44
N ALA A 66 -2.60 -2.95 29.45
CA ALA A 66 -1.70 -2.83 30.60
C ALA A 66 -0.99 -1.46 30.70
N GLY A 67 -1.07 -0.64 29.65
CA GLY A 67 -0.39 0.67 29.64
C GLY A 67 -1.20 1.79 30.27
N SER A 68 -0.56 2.92 30.53
CA SER A 68 -1.17 4.16 31.05
C SER A 68 -1.37 5.20 29.95
N GLY A 69 -2.23 6.20 30.18
CA GLY A 69 -2.55 7.27 29.22
C GLY A 69 -3.69 6.92 28.25
N SER A 70 -3.90 7.74 27.22
CA SER A 70 -4.97 7.51 26.26
C SER A 70 -4.71 6.26 25.42
N ARG A 71 -5.79 5.61 24.95
CA ARG A 71 -5.71 4.42 24.10
C ARG A 71 -4.86 4.68 22.84
N GLU A 72 -5.13 5.81 22.19
CA GLU A 72 -4.47 6.19 20.94
C GLU A 72 -2.97 6.44 21.12
N ARG A 73 -2.57 7.03 22.27
CA ARG A 73 -1.16 7.21 22.61
C ARG A 73 -0.46 5.87 22.81
N ARG A 74 -1.07 4.95 23.53
CA ARG A 74 -0.52 3.59 23.72
C ARG A 74 -0.37 2.84 22.41
N LEU A 75 -1.37 2.92 21.53
CA LEU A 75 -1.32 2.33 20.18
C LEU A 75 -0.23 2.98 19.32
N ALA A 76 -0.09 4.30 19.39
CA ALA A 76 0.98 5.02 18.69
C ALA A 76 2.38 4.64 19.18
N ILE A 77 2.56 4.41 20.50
CA ILE A 77 3.81 3.91 21.10
C ILE A 77 4.14 2.51 20.56
N LEU A 78 3.18 1.58 20.60
CA LEU A 78 3.37 0.20 20.12
C LEU A 78 3.67 0.12 18.64
N GLY A 79 2.97 0.92 17.82
CA GLY A 79 3.14 0.96 16.37
C GLY A 79 4.24 1.89 15.89
N PHE A 80 4.98 2.59 16.76
CA PHE A 80 5.91 3.64 16.36
C PHE A 80 7.00 3.14 15.41
N HIS A 81 7.04 3.70 14.22
CA HIS A 81 7.99 3.35 13.18
C HIS A 81 9.18 4.32 13.14
N GLY A 82 10.13 4.11 14.05
CA GLY A 82 11.34 4.90 14.17
C GLY A 82 12.33 4.29 15.15
N PRO A 83 13.52 4.90 15.34
CA PRO A 83 14.49 4.40 16.29
C PRO A 83 13.91 4.31 17.70
N ARG A 84 14.16 3.19 18.40
CA ARG A 84 13.60 2.92 19.72
C ARG A 84 14.07 3.94 20.75
N ASP A 85 15.34 4.33 20.71
CA ASP A 85 15.90 5.34 21.62
C ASP A 85 15.25 6.70 21.44
N PHE A 86 14.98 7.08 20.16
CA PHE A 86 14.25 8.31 19.86
C PHE A 86 12.83 8.29 20.44
N LEU A 87 12.11 7.17 20.30
CA LEU A 87 10.80 7.01 20.94
C LEU A 87 10.91 7.08 22.47
N LYS A 88 11.83 6.31 23.08
CA LYS A 88 12.00 6.28 24.54
C LYS A 88 12.31 7.64 25.15
N SER A 89 12.96 8.55 24.42
CA SER A 89 13.20 9.91 24.88
C SER A 89 11.92 10.78 24.99
N ALA A 90 10.82 10.36 24.39
CA ALA A 90 9.51 11.00 24.48
C ALA A 90 8.59 10.41 25.55
N LEU A 91 8.98 9.29 26.16
CA LEU A 91 8.16 8.52 27.08
C LEU A 91 8.45 8.85 28.55
N THR A 92 7.43 8.72 29.38
CA THR A 92 7.59 8.67 30.85
C THR A 92 8.24 7.35 31.26
N GLU A 93 8.81 7.27 32.47
CA GLU A 93 9.39 6.03 32.97
C GLU A 93 8.38 4.88 33.05
N GLN A 94 7.13 5.18 33.38
CA GLN A 94 6.05 4.20 33.37
C GLN A 94 5.77 3.65 31.96
N GLU A 95 5.74 4.53 30.95
CA GLU A 95 5.54 4.12 29.54
C GLU A 95 6.74 3.30 29.03
N LYS A 96 7.97 3.64 29.42
CA LYS A 96 9.18 2.87 29.04
C LYS A 96 9.12 1.46 29.61
N ASN A 97 8.87 1.33 30.90
CA ASN A 97 8.79 0.02 31.59
C ASN A 97 7.69 -0.86 30.97
N TRP A 98 6.52 -0.28 30.69
CA TRP A 98 5.43 -0.99 30.01
C TRP A 98 5.82 -1.42 28.58
N LEU A 99 6.45 -0.53 27.81
CA LEU A 99 6.89 -0.85 26.45
C LEU A 99 7.94 -1.96 26.44
N ASP A 100 8.90 -1.94 27.38
CA ASP A 100 9.91 -2.99 27.53
C ASP A 100 9.28 -4.34 27.89
N GLN A 101 8.24 -4.34 28.74
CA GLN A 101 7.46 -5.56 29.01
C GLN A 101 6.74 -6.08 27.76
N CYS A 102 6.13 -5.17 26.95
CA CYS A 102 5.49 -5.56 25.68
C CYS A 102 6.51 -6.14 24.69
N ASP A 103 7.68 -5.54 24.57
CA ASP A 103 8.76 -5.99 23.69
C ASP A 103 9.35 -7.35 24.11
N ALA A 104 9.27 -7.70 25.39
CA ALA A 104 9.75 -8.98 25.95
C ALA A 104 8.76 -10.15 25.76
N ILE A 105 7.52 -9.89 25.34
CA ILE A 105 6.53 -10.95 25.13
C ILE A 105 6.95 -11.83 23.96
N ASN A 106 7.08 -13.14 24.21
CA ASN A 106 7.28 -14.10 23.14
C ASN A 106 5.97 -14.22 22.31
N PRO A 107 6.00 -13.99 20.99
CA PRO A 107 4.81 -14.15 20.14
C PRO A 107 4.14 -15.54 20.27
N ALA A 108 4.89 -16.59 20.60
CA ALA A 108 4.35 -17.93 20.78
C ALA A 108 3.41 -18.05 22.00
N ASP A 109 3.58 -17.19 23.01
CA ASP A 109 2.75 -17.18 24.22
C ASP A 109 1.44 -16.41 24.05
N LEU A 110 1.29 -15.70 22.92
CA LEU A 110 0.07 -14.97 22.61
C LEU A 110 -1.02 -15.91 22.09
N MET A 111 -2.27 -15.62 22.43
CA MET A 111 -3.41 -16.29 21.80
C MET A 111 -3.39 -16.08 20.30
N GLU A 112 -3.82 -17.09 19.53
CA GLU A 112 -3.82 -17.05 18.06
C GLU A 112 -4.43 -15.78 17.47
N ARG A 113 -5.57 -15.31 18.00
CA ARG A 113 -6.25 -14.09 17.54
C ARG A 113 -5.38 -12.83 17.60
N HIS A 114 -4.39 -12.78 18.48
CA HIS A 114 -3.45 -11.66 18.58
C HIS A 114 -2.21 -11.86 17.69
N ARG A 115 -1.97 -13.10 17.24
CA ARG A 115 -0.86 -13.42 16.34
C ARG A 115 -1.23 -13.17 14.87
N HIS A 116 -2.37 -13.71 14.42
CA HIS A 116 -2.77 -13.60 13.01
C HIS A 116 -3.28 -12.20 12.62
N ASN A 117 -3.75 -11.39 13.58
CA ASN A 117 -4.28 -10.04 13.35
C ASN A 117 -5.43 -9.95 12.31
N LEU A 118 -6.11 -11.06 12.04
CA LEU A 118 -7.24 -11.15 11.11
C LEU A 118 -8.58 -11.02 11.83
N PRO A 119 -9.65 -10.58 11.13
CA PRO A 119 -11.00 -10.65 11.66
C PRO A 119 -11.40 -12.10 11.97
N GLU A 120 -12.03 -12.33 13.12
CA GLU A 120 -12.35 -13.68 13.62
C GLU A 120 -13.16 -14.51 12.61
N TRP A 121 -14.12 -13.89 11.92
CA TRP A 121 -14.96 -14.56 10.92
C TRP A 121 -14.20 -15.12 9.71
N LEU A 122 -12.99 -14.61 9.45
CA LEU A 122 -12.15 -15.01 8.31
C LEU A 122 -11.17 -16.13 8.66
N VAL A 123 -10.87 -16.30 9.96
CA VAL A 123 -9.80 -17.20 10.40
C VAL A 123 -10.10 -18.65 10.06
N GLN A 124 -11.27 -19.16 10.45
CA GLN A 124 -11.61 -20.56 10.22
C GLN A 124 -11.73 -20.90 8.73
N PRO A 125 -12.43 -20.10 7.88
CA PRO A 125 -12.45 -20.34 6.43
C PRO A 125 -11.06 -20.37 5.80
N LEU A 126 -10.15 -19.50 6.23
CA LEU A 126 -8.78 -19.50 5.71
C LEU A 126 -7.98 -20.73 6.19
N LYS A 127 -8.13 -21.15 7.44
CA LYS A 127 -7.48 -22.36 7.95
C LYS A 127 -7.96 -23.60 7.20
N ASP A 128 -9.26 -23.71 6.96
CA ASP A 128 -9.86 -24.84 6.26
C ASP A 128 -9.37 -24.92 4.80
N GLN A 129 -9.15 -23.78 4.17
CA GLN A 129 -8.71 -23.71 2.78
C GLN A 129 -7.20 -23.86 2.60
N LEU A 130 -6.39 -23.31 3.53
CA LEU A 130 -4.94 -23.18 3.38
C LEU A 130 -4.15 -24.20 4.20
N GLY A 131 -4.75 -24.80 5.22
CA GLY A 131 -4.02 -25.73 6.11
C GLY A 131 -2.75 -25.08 6.68
N ASP A 132 -1.61 -25.71 6.41
CA ASP A 132 -0.30 -25.27 6.90
C ASP A 132 0.14 -23.90 6.36
N GLU A 133 -0.40 -23.45 5.21
CA GLU A 133 -0.10 -22.16 4.60
C GLU A 133 -0.80 -20.98 5.31
N PHE A 134 -1.69 -21.23 6.25
CA PHE A 134 -2.42 -20.17 6.98
C PHE A 134 -1.47 -19.22 7.72
N TRP A 135 -0.50 -19.74 8.48
CA TRP A 135 0.41 -18.92 9.26
C TRP A 135 1.37 -18.11 8.37
N PRO A 136 2.01 -18.69 7.35
CA PRO A 136 2.78 -17.92 6.36
C PRO A 136 1.98 -16.78 5.73
N LEU A 137 0.70 -17.02 5.37
CA LEU A 137 -0.17 -15.97 4.86
C LEU A 137 -0.43 -14.87 5.89
N ALA A 138 -0.85 -15.22 7.11
CA ALA A 138 -1.15 -14.26 8.17
C ALA A 138 0.06 -13.38 8.50
N GLU A 139 1.26 -13.95 8.58
CA GLU A 139 2.51 -13.24 8.78
C GLU A 139 2.83 -12.30 7.61
N SER A 140 2.66 -12.75 6.37
CA SER A 140 2.85 -11.93 5.18
C SER A 140 1.91 -10.73 5.14
N MET A 141 0.63 -10.91 5.50
CA MET A 141 -0.35 -9.83 5.56
C MET A 141 -0.05 -8.78 6.65
N ALA A 142 0.67 -9.17 7.71
CA ALA A 142 1.10 -8.26 8.76
C ALA A 142 2.36 -7.43 8.39
N GLN A 143 3.01 -7.72 7.25
CA GLN A 143 4.17 -6.99 6.77
C GLN A 143 3.78 -5.75 5.95
N ASN A 144 4.75 -4.87 5.74
CA ASN A 144 4.60 -3.77 4.79
C ASN A 144 4.55 -4.31 3.37
N ALA A 145 3.58 -3.85 2.58
CA ALA A 145 3.55 -4.18 1.17
C ALA A 145 4.83 -3.69 0.47
N PRO A 146 5.44 -4.50 -0.38
CA PRO A 146 6.57 -4.08 -1.21
C PRO A 146 6.13 -2.98 -2.19
N LEU A 147 7.07 -2.20 -2.67
CA LEU A 147 6.84 -1.24 -3.74
C LEU A 147 7.17 -1.91 -5.08
N ASP A 148 6.15 -2.30 -5.81
CA ASP A 148 6.32 -2.92 -7.11
C ASP A 148 5.95 -1.94 -8.24
N LEU A 149 6.75 -1.98 -9.29
CA LEU A 149 6.54 -1.24 -10.53
C LEU A 149 6.21 -2.22 -11.66
N ARG A 150 5.30 -1.84 -12.52
CA ARG A 150 5.07 -2.50 -13.79
C ARG A 150 5.72 -1.71 -14.91
N VAL A 151 6.55 -2.36 -15.70
CA VAL A 151 7.11 -1.78 -16.93
C VAL A 151 6.06 -1.77 -18.04
N ASN A 152 5.93 -0.66 -18.72
CA ASN A 152 5.08 -0.54 -19.90
C ASN A 152 5.78 -1.13 -21.12
N VAL A 153 5.38 -2.33 -21.50
CA VAL A 153 5.98 -3.11 -22.58
C VAL A 153 5.80 -2.52 -23.98
N LEU A 154 4.97 -1.49 -24.15
CA LEU A 154 4.88 -0.72 -25.37
C LEU A 154 6.04 0.25 -25.53
N LYS A 155 6.62 0.71 -24.43
CA LYS A 155 7.60 1.78 -24.41
C LYS A 155 9.01 1.29 -24.18
N GLU A 156 9.16 0.28 -23.27
CA GLU A 156 10.49 -0.10 -22.82
C GLU A 156 10.56 -1.56 -22.40
N LYS A 157 11.75 -2.13 -22.39
CA LYS A 157 12.06 -3.45 -21.85
C LYS A 157 12.39 -3.35 -20.36
N ARG A 158 12.01 -4.37 -19.57
CA ARG A 158 12.28 -4.42 -18.13
C ARG A 158 13.76 -4.20 -17.78
N ALA A 159 14.67 -4.81 -18.55
CA ALA A 159 16.10 -4.69 -18.31
C ALA A 159 16.62 -3.26 -18.51
N GLU A 160 16.08 -2.50 -19.47
CA GLU A 160 16.50 -1.11 -19.69
C GLU A 160 15.98 -0.17 -18.60
N VAL A 161 14.72 -0.35 -18.18
CA VAL A 161 14.18 0.36 -17.02
C VAL A 161 15.01 0.07 -15.77
N GLN A 162 15.38 -1.19 -15.53
CA GLN A 162 16.21 -1.58 -14.38
C GLN A 162 17.58 -0.87 -14.38
N LYS A 163 18.22 -0.77 -15.55
CA LYS A 163 19.47 -0.01 -15.71
C LYS A 163 19.27 1.49 -15.43
N GLU A 164 18.17 2.06 -15.89
CA GLU A 164 17.83 3.47 -15.63
C GLU A 164 17.61 3.74 -14.15
N LEU A 165 16.87 2.87 -13.44
CA LEU A 165 16.70 2.96 -11.99
C LEU A 165 18.04 2.87 -11.25
N ALA A 166 18.92 1.97 -11.67
CA ALA A 166 20.25 1.83 -11.09
C ALA A 166 21.12 3.10 -11.27
N ARG A 167 21.06 3.77 -12.44
CA ARG A 167 21.71 5.07 -12.66
C ARG A 167 21.17 6.17 -11.74
N ALA A 168 19.88 6.08 -11.37
CA ALA A 168 19.26 6.95 -10.40
C ALA A 168 19.48 6.54 -8.93
N ALA A 169 20.40 5.59 -8.68
CA ALA A 169 20.69 5.00 -7.37
C ALA A 169 19.48 4.32 -6.70
N ILE A 170 18.51 3.85 -7.49
CA ILE A 170 17.35 3.10 -7.03
C ILE A 170 17.61 1.62 -7.27
N LYS A 171 17.74 0.87 -6.18
CA LYS A 171 17.89 -0.58 -6.26
C LYS A 171 16.56 -1.24 -6.61
N SER A 172 16.60 -2.15 -7.55
CA SER A 172 15.44 -2.92 -7.99
C SER A 172 15.80 -4.34 -8.38
N VAL A 173 14.86 -5.25 -8.16
CA VAL A 173 14.97 -6.65 -8.58
C VAL A 173 13.75 -7.03 -9.40
N ALA A 174 13.88 -8.00 -10.29
CA ALA A 174 12.72 -8.55 -10.99
C ALA A 174 11.77 -9.19 -9.97
N THR A 175 10.45 -8.96 -10.13
CA THR A 175 9.47 -9.69 -9.33
C THR A 175 9.43 -11.16 -9.77
N PRO A 176 9.08 -12.10 -8.85
CA PRO A 176 9.20 -13.54 -9.11
C PRO A 176 8.27 -14.07 -10.21
N TYR A 177 7.09 -13.48 -10.39
CA TYR A 177 6.07 -14.05 -11.26
C TYR A 177 5.74 -13.18 -12.48
N SER A 178 5.72 -11.85 -12.32
CA SER A 178 5.40 -10.95 -13.43
C SER A 178 6.61 -10.71 -14.33
N PRO A 179 6.51 -10.95 -15.66
CA PRO A 179 7.59 -10.64 -16.60
C PRO A 179 7.86 -9.14 -16.75
N TRP A 180 6.94 -8.30 -16.24
CA TRP A 180 7.01 -6.83 -16.32
C TRP A 180 7.36 -6.17 -15.00
N GLY A 181 7.37 -6.95 -13.92
CA GLY A 181 7.48 -6.43 -12.56
C GLY A 181 8.92 -6.13 -12.15
N LEU A 182 9.09 -5.02 -11.44
CA LEU A 182 10.31 -4.65 -10.71
C LEU A 182 9.94 -4.29 -9.28
N ARG A 183 10.54 -4.96 -8.31
CA ARG A 183 10.42 -4.65 -6.89
C ARG A 183 11.49 -3.65 -6.48
N ILE A 184 11.07 -2.57 -5.82
CA ILE A 184 11.94 -1.47 -5.46
C ILE A 184 12.30 -1.54 -3.98
N GLU A 185 13.57 -1.33 -3.67
CA GLU A 185 14.03 -1.16 -2.29
C GLU A 185 13.73 0.28 -1.82
N GLY A 186 13.08 0.41 -0.66
CA GLY A 186 12.73 1.70 -0.06
C GLY A 186 11.54 2.40 -0.76
N LYS A 187 11.46 3.71 -0.59
CA LYS A 187 10.36 4.56 -1.10
C LYS A 187 10.91 5.79 -1.83
N PRO A 188 11.56 5.63 -2.99
CA PRO A 188 12.12 6.76 -3.74
C PRO A 188 11.00 7.66 -4.31
N ALA A 189 11.35 8.90 -4.65
CA ALA A 189 10.44 9.87 -5.28
C ALA A 189 10.25 9.54 -6.78
N LEU A 190 9.49 8.48 -7.08
CA LEU A 190 9.29 7.94 -8.42
C LEU A 190 8.77 8.98 -9.44
N THR A 191 7.92 9.92 -9.00
CA THR A 191 7.33 10.94 -9.87
C THR A 191 8.34 11.91 -10.48
N LYS A 192 9.57 11.93 -9.97
CA LYS A 192 10.68 12.74 -10.51
C LYS A 192 11.53 12.00 -11.54
N LEU A 193 11.29 10.72 -11.74
CA LEU A 193 12.04 9.90 -12.70
C LEU A 193 11.52 10.11 -14.11
N ASP A 194 12.44 10.13 -15.07
CA ASP A 194 12.09 10.21 -16.49
C ASP A 194 11.26 8.99 -16.93
N ALA A 195 11.62 7.79 -16.49
CA ALA A 195 10.83 6.57 -16.72
C ALA A 195 9.37 6.71 -16.29
N PHE A 196 9.09 7.44 -15.19
CA PHE A 196 7.73 7.68 -14.74
C PHE A 196 7.03 8.73 -15.61
N THR A 197 7.68 9.86 -15.87
CA THR A 197 7.08 10.99 -16.61
C THR A 197 6.76 10.63 -18.06
N ARG A 198 7.61 9.82 -18.72
CA ARG A 198 7.35 9.30 -20.07
C ARG A 198 6.43 8.07 -20.09
N GLY A 199 5.98 7.58 -18.92
CA GLY A 199 5.05 6.45 -18.82
C GLY A 199 5.67 5.09 -19.17
N ALA A 200 6.98 4.92 -18.98
CA ALA A 200 7.66 3.64 -19.10
C ALA A 200 7.42 2.74 -17.88
N ILE A 201 7.04 3.32 -16.73
CA ILE A 201 6.69 2.61 -15.51
C ILE A 201 5.39 3.11 -14.89
N GLU A 202 4.70 2.19 -14.21
CA GLU A 202 3.54 2.45 -13.35
C GLU A 202 3.71 1.75 -12.01
N VAL A 203 3.29 2.40 -10.92
CA VAL A 203 3.20 1.74 -9.62
C VAL A 203 2.03 0.77 -9.67
N GLN A 204 2.33 -0.51 -9.54
CA GLN A 204 1.33 -1.57 -9.53
C GLN A 204 1.88 -2.81 -8.83
N ASP A 205 1.15 -3.31 -7.86
CA ASP A 205 1.40 -4.56 -7.16
C ASP A 205 1.51 -5.75 -8.14
N GLU A 206 2.41 -6.70 -7.86
CA GLU A 206 2.66 -7.85 -8.72
C GLU A 206 1.40 -8.71 -8.93
N GLY A 207 0.61 -8.97 -7.89
CA GLY A 207 -0.63 -9.73 -8.02
C GLY A 207 -1.62 -9.07 -8.98
N SER A 208 -1.72 -7.75 -8.96
CA SER A 208 -2.52 -6.98 -9.92
C SER A 208 -1.99 -7.06 -11.36
N GLN A 209 -0.66 -7.18 -11.53
CA GLN A 209 -0.05 -7.41 -12.84
C GLN A 209 -0.38 -8.81 -13.36
N LEU A 210 -0.36 -9.82 -12.49
CA LEU A 210 -0.70 -11.20 -12.83
C LEU A 210 -2.14 -11.35 -13.27
N LEU A 211 -3.09 -10.67 -12.62
CA LEU A 211 -4.50 -10.66 -13.05
C LEU A 211 -4.67 -10.14 -14.49
N ALA A 212 -3.91 -9.09 -14.85
CA ALA A 212 -3.93 -8.60 -16.23
C ALA A 212 -3.28 -9.57 -17.23
N LEU A 213 -2.26 -10.32 -16.79
CA LEU A 213 -1.65 -11.38 -17.58
C LEU A 213 -2.58 -12.58 -17.78
N LEU A 214 -3.27 -13.02 -16.73
CA LEU A 214 -4.21 -14.15 -16.77
C LEU A 214 -5.40 -13.89 -17.70
N LEU A 215 -5.81 -12.64 -17.88
CA LEU A 215 -6.83 -12.29 -18.88
C LEU A 215 -6.38 -12.62 -20.30
N ASP A 216 -5.08 -12.57 -20.57
CA ASP A 216 -4.45 -12.91 -21.85
C ASP A 216 -5.07 -12.18 -23.08
N ALA A 217 -5.47 -10.92 -22.89
CA ALA A 217 -6.10 -10.11 -23.92
C ALA A 217 -5.21 -9.98 -25.17
N LYS A 218 -5.79 -10.22 -26.35
CA LYS A 218 -5.10 -10.24 -27.64
C LYS A 218 -5.32 -8.94 -28.42
N ARG A 219 -4.49 -8.74 -29.43
CA ARG A 219 -4.62 -7.63 -30.38
C ARG A 219 -5.98 -7.70 -31.11
N GLY A 220 -6.62 -6.55 -31.22
CA GLY A 220 -7.87 -6.40 -31.98
C GLY A 220 -9.12 -6.80 -31.23
N GLU A 221 -9.03 -7.38 -30.05
CA GLU A 221 -10.17 -7.75 -29.23
C GLU A 221 -10.92 -6.53 -28.67
N MET A 222 -12.16 -6.79 -28.27
CA MET A 222 -12.95 -5.89 -27.44
C MET A 222 -12.95 -6.42 -26.02
N VAL A 223 -12.41 -5.62 -25.09
CA VAL A 223 -12.24 -5.98 -23.69
C VAL A 223 -12.90 -4.93 -22.80
N VAL A 224 -13.47 -5.36 -21.68
CA VAL A 224 -14.04 -4.48 -20.66
C VAL A 224 -13.32 -4.68 -19.34
N ASP A 225 -12.74 -3.61 -18.79
CA ASP A 225 -12.33 -3.52 -17.38
C ASP A 225 -13.50 -2.88 -16.61
N PHE A 226 -14.30 -3.70 -15.96
CA PHE A 226 -15.60 -3.30 -15.40
C PHE A 226 -15.49 -2.54 -14.08
N CYS A 227 -14.34 -2.60 -13.40
CA CYS A 227 -14.03 -1.84 -12.18
C CYS A 227 -12.66 -1.18 -12.33
N ALA A 228 -12.53 -0.34 -13.35
CA ALA A 228 -11.24 0.17 -13.80
C ALA A 228 -10.51 1.06 -12.76
N GLY A 229 -11.28 1.77 -11.93
CA GLY A 229 -10.72 2.69 -10.95
C GLY A 229 -9.80 3.73 -11.60
N ALA A 230 -8.57 3.86 -11.08
CA ALA A 230 -7.55 4.71 -11.69
C ALA A 230 -6.75 4.02 -12.83
N GLY A 231 -7.25 2.90 -13.36
CA GLY A 231 -6.76 2.26 -14.58
C GLY A 231 -5.50 1.41 -14.46
N GLY A 232 -5.16 0.92 -13.27
CA GLY A 232 -3.95 0.10 -13.09
C GLY A 232 -3.93 -1.13 -14.01
N LYS A 233 -5.00 -1.95 -13.99
CA LYS A 233 -5.17 -3.12 -14.85
C LYS A 233 -5.51 -2.73 -16.29
N THR A 234 -6.36 -1.74 -16.49
CA THR A 234 -6.66 -1.17 -17.81
C THR A 234 -5.40 -0.86 -18.63
N LEU A 235 -4.43 -0.14 -18.02
CA LEU A 235 -3.17 0.22 -18.69
C LEU A 235 -2.29 -1.00 -18.98
N ALA A 236 -2.32 -2.03 -18.13
CA ALA A 236 -1.63 -3.29 -18.36
C ALA A 236 -2.24 -4.04 -19.57
N ILE A 237 -3.56 -4.19 -19.57
CA ILE A 237 -4.33 -4.87 -20.63
C ILE A 237 -4.13 -4.14 -21.97
N GLY A 238 -4.28 -2.80 -22.00
CA GLY A 238 -4.06 -2.03 -23.22
C GLY A 238 -2.65 -2.19 -23.80
N ALA A 239 -1.64 -2.34 -22.93
CA ALA A 239 -0.27 -2.60 -23.36
C ALA A 239 -0.09 -4.02 -23.95
N THR A 240 -0.74 -5.06 -23.42
CA THR A 240 -0.74 -6.41 -24.02
C THR A 240 -1.46 -6.44 -25.36
N MET A 241 -2.57 -5.72 -25.48
CA MET A 241 -3.31 -5.54 -26.74
C MET A 241 -2.53 -4.72 -27.78
N ARG A 242 -1.34 -4.19 -27.44
CA ARG A 242 -0.51 -3.33 -28.29
C ARG A 242 -1.26 -2.09 -28.78
N SER A 243 -2.11 -1.51 -27.91
CA SER A 243 -2.93 -0.34 -28.25
C SER A 243 -3.85 -0.56 -29.47
N THR A 244 -4.32 -1.78 -29.70
CA THR A 244 -5.23 -2.16 -30.76
C THR A 244 -6.54 -2.70 -30.20
N GLY A 245 -7.60 -2.81 -31.05
CA GLY A 245 -8.92 -3.22 -30.57
C GLY A 245 -9.61 -2.12 -29.77
N ARG A 246 -10.49 -2.52 -28.84
CA ARG A 246 -11.23 -1.58 -27.98
C ARG A 246 -11.16 -2.05 -26.54
N LEU A 247 -10.73 -1.18 -25.64
CA LEU A 247 -10.69 -1.44 -24.21
C LEU A 247 -11.56 -0.42 -23.48
N TYR A 248 -12.71 -0.85 -23.03
CA TYR A 248 -13.60 -0.03 -22.22
C TYR A 248 -13.18 -0.10 -20.74
N ALA A 249 -13.05 1.06 -20.12
CA ALA A 249 -12.71 1.20 -18.71
C ALA A 249 -13.91 1.78 -17.95
N PHE A 250 -14.72 0.90 -17.36
CA PHE A 250 -15.94 1.28 -16.65
C PHE A 250 -15.67 1.41 -15.16
N ASP A 251 -16.26 2.41 -14.53
CA ASP A 251 -16.29 2.57 -13.06
C ASP A 251 -17.48 3.43 -12.67
N VAL A 252 -18.07 3.15 -11.50
CA VAL A 252 -19.13 3.99 -10.92
C VAL A 252 -18.61 5.32 -10.38
N SER A 253 -17.30 5.43 -10.16
CA SER A 253 -16.65 6.63 -9.64
C SER A 253 -15.97 7.43 -10.75
N ALA A 254 -16.66 8.46 -11.27
CA ALA A 254 -16.09 9.40 -12.23
C ALA A 254 -14.75 10.00 -11.74
N HIS A 255 -14.63 10.27 -10.42
CA HIS A 255 -13.40 10.79 -9.84
C HIS A 255 -12.21 9.83 -10.00
N ARG A 256 -12.43 8.51 -9.89
CA ARG A 256 -11.38 7.51 -10.13
C ARG A 256 -10.97 7.47 -11.60
N LEU A 257 -11.93 7.56 -12.51
CA LEU A 257 -11.66 7.64 -13.95
C LEU A 257 -10.93 8.94 -14.33
N ASP A 258 -11.18 10.05 -13.65
CA ASP A 258 -10.40 11.28 -13.83
C ASP A 258 -8.92 11.07 -13.46
N ALA A 259 -8.62 10.27 -12.45
CA ALA A 259 -7.25 9.89 -12.11
C ALA A 259 -6.58 8.96 -13.16
N LEU A 260 -7.35 8.25 -13.98
CA LEU A 260 -6.84 7.48 -15.12
C LEU A 260 -6.33 8.40 -16.24
N LYS A 261 -6.98 9.53 -16.51
CA LYS A 261 -6.68 10.41 -17.66
C LYS A 261 -5.20 10.78 -17.81
N PRO A 262 -4.51 11.33 -16.77
CA PRO A 262 -3.08 11.68 -16.89
C PRO A 262 -2.19 10.43 -17.04
N ARG A 263 -2.58 9.29 -16.50
CA ARG A 263 -1.86 8.02 -16.64
C ARG A 263 -1.99 7.48 -18.06
N LEU A 264 -3.20 7.55 -18.62
CA LEU A 264 -3.49 7.16 -19.99
C LEU A 264 -2.69 8.03 -20.97
N ALA A 265 -2.69 9.36 -20.78
CA ALA A 265 -1.95 10.29 -21.64
C ALA A 265 -0.44 9.94 -21.71
N ARG A 266 0.21 9.63 -20.56
CA ARG A 266 1.64 9.26 -20.58
C ARG A 266 1.88 7.81 -21.02
N SER A 267 0.87 6.93 -20.99
CA SER A 267 1.05 5.51 -21.32
C SER A 267 1.32 5.25 -22.80
N GLY A 268 0.83 6.12 -23.70
CA GLY A 268 0.87 5.96 -25.15
C GLY A 268 -0.22 5.06 -25.72
N LEU A 269 -1.23 4.71 -24.90
CA LEU A 269 -2.40 3.94 -25.35
C LEU A 269 -3.43 4.84 -26.02
N SER A 270 -4.00 4.38 -27.13
CA SER A 270 -5.06 5.05 -27.89
C SER A 270 -6.37 4.26 -27.96
N ASN A 271 -6.38 3.04 -27.45
CA ASN A 271 -7.51 2.11 -27.53
C ASN A 271 -8.37 2.03 -26.27
N VAL A 272 -8.15 2.92 -25.30
CA VAL A 272 -8.84 2.91 -23.99
C VAL A 272 -9.96 3.95 -24.00
N HIS A 273 -11.16 3.51 -23.62
CA HIS A 273 -12.38 4.32 -23.56
C HIS A 273 -12.93 4.36 -22.13
N PRO A 274 -12.55 5.35 -21.30
CA PRO A 274 -13.09 5.51 -19.96
C PRO A 274 -14.56 5.95 -20.00
N VAL A 275 -15.43 5.25 -19.29
CA VAL A 275 -16.88 5.56 -19.21
C VAL A 275 -17.33 5.40 -17.74
N ALA A 276 -17.88 6.48 -17.19
CA ALA A 276 -18.56 6.40 -15.90
C ALA A 276 -19.94 5.77 -16.09
N ILE A 277 -20.24 4.75 -15.29
CA ILE A 277 -21.52 4.06 -15.28
C ILE A 277 -22.24 4.32 -13.97
N ALA A 278 -23.57 4.37 -13.95
CA ALA A 278 -24.36 4.58 -12.74
C ALA A 278 -24.41 3.30 -11.88
N HIS A 279 -24.52 2.14 -12.53
CA HIS A 279 -24.55 0.81 -11.91
C HIS A 279 -24.21 -0.27 -12.96
N GLU A 280 -24.19 -1.53 -12.56
CA GLU A 280 -23.81 -2.66 -13.42
C GLU A 280 -24.77 -2.94 -14.60
N ARG A 281 -25.92 -2.29 -14.66
CA ARG A 281 -26.94 -2.41 -15.73
C ARG A 281 -27.19 -1.09 -16.45
N ASP A 282 -26.21 -0.21 -16.43
CA ASP A 282 -26.28 1.07 -17.15
C ASP A 282 -26.23 0.82 -18.67
N GLU A 283 -27.11 1.47 -19.45
CA GLU A 283 -27.26 1.30 -20.91
C GLU A 283 -26.42 2.31 -21.71
#